data_acdeaab9a5e00c5397ac62df873aaf07
#
_entry.id   acdeaab9a5e00c5397ac62df873aaf07
#
_cell.length_a   1.000
_cell.length_b   1.000
_cell.length_c   1.000
_cell.angle_alpha   90.00
_cell.angle_beta   90.00
_cell.angle_gamma   90.00
#
_symmetry.space_group_name_H-M   'P 1'
#
loop_
_entity.id
_entity.type
_entity.pdbx_description
1 polymer ?
#
loop_
_entity_poly.entity_id
_entity_poly.type
_entity_poly.pdbx_seq_one_letter_code
_entity_poly.pdbx_strand_id
1 'polypeptide(L)'
;MTAPRRPLDDLLLYRLSRLIAVGGSMVIRLCEGRFGITRREWRLIAVLASRGELGSSQLAEHAQLDRARTSKTIGSLVEKRLVSRVARAGDRRQVLLGLTESGQALYEELFPLVTKINAELMEALDQEDAARLDGFLDRLQAQAERMVQKAVLPKADRGRRGAGGISPPSSRSP
;
A
#
# COMPACT_ATOMS: atom_id res chain seq x y z
N MET A 1 -32.56 21.39 8.88
CA MET A 1 -32.72 20.00 8.40
C MET A 1 -31.42 19.29 8.67
N THR A 2 -31.36 18.45 9.71
CA THR A 2 -30.18 17.66 10.05
C THR A 2 -30.09 16.51 9.06
N ALA A 3 -29.01 16.43 8.29
CA ALA A 3 -28.78 15.31 7.39
C ALA A 3 -28.82 13.99 8.19
N PRO A 4 -29.46 12.93 7.68
CA PRO A 4 -29.52 11.66 8.38
C PRO A 4 -28.11 11.18 8.67
N ARG A 5 -27.83 10.82 9.94
CA ARG A 5 -26.56 10.20 10.35
C ARG A 5 -26.41 8.89 9.56
N ARG A 6 -25.49 8.86 8.61
CA ARG A 6 -25.15 7.61 7.94
C ARG A 6 -24.36 6.75 8.92
N PRO A 7 -24.75 5.49 9.16
CA PRO A 7 -23.96 4.56 9.93
C PRO A 7 -22.53 4.46 9.35
N LEU A 8 -21.56 4.13 10.19
CA LEU A 8 -20.17 3.96 9.74
C LEU A 8 -20.06 2.97 8.57
N ASP A 9 -20.90 1.94 8.59
CA ASP A 9 -20.96 0.90 7.56
C ASP A 9 -21.37 1.42 6.16
N ASP A 10 -21.98 2.61 6.07
CA ASP A 10 -22.34 3.25 4.79
C ASP A 10 -21.20 4.07 4.19
N LEU A 11 -20.12 4.32 4.96
CA LEU A 11 -18.99 5.09 4.47
C LEU A 11 -18.12 4.25 3.53
N LEU A 12 -17.95 4.72 2.28
CA LEU A 12 -17.16 4.03 1.25
C LEU A 12 -15.78 3.61 1.76
N LEU A 13 -15.01 4.52 2.34
CA LEU A 13 -13.65 4.23 2.79
C LEU A 13 -13.63 3.17 3.90
N TYR A 14 -14.64 3.14 4.76
CA TYR A 14 -14.77 2.11 5.77
C TYR A 14 -15.10 0.74 5.17
N ARG A 15 -16.03 0.69 4.20
CA ARG A 15 -16.36 -0.56 3.47
C ARG A 15 -15.15 -1.11 2.73
N LEU A 16 -14.39 -0.26 2.03
CA LEU A 16 -13.14 -0.65 1.37
C LEU A 16 -12.10 -1.15 2.36
N SER A 17 -11.95 -0.50 3.54
CA SER A 17 -11.01 -0.94 4.55
C SER A 17 -11.37 -2.33 5.12
N ARG A 18 -12.65 -2.63 5.30
CA ARG A 18 -13.13 -3.97 5.70
C ARG A 18 -12.86 -5.02 4.65
N LEU A 19 -13.15 -4.71 3.38
CA LEU A 19 -12.85 -5.61 2.26
C LEU A 19 -11.35 -5.94 2.19
N ILE A 20 -10.51 -4.91 2.30
CA ILE A 20 -9.04 -5.06 2.32
C ILE A 20 -8.58 -5.86 3.57
N ALA A 21 -9.20 -5.66 4.73
CA ALA A 21 -8.84 -6.40 5.94
C ALA A 21 -9.11 -7.90 5.80
N VAL A 22 -10.27 -8.26 5.24
CA VAL A 22 -10.66 -9.68 5.06
C VAL A 22 -9.95 -10.29 3.85
N GLY A 23 -10.18 -9.79 2.65
CA GLY A 23 -9.60 -10.31 1.41
C GLY A 23 -8.06 -10.21 1.38
N GLY A 24 -7.52 -9.10 1.86
CA GLY A 24 -6.07 -8.90 1.94
C GLY A 24 -5.37 -9.77 2.99
N SER A 25 -6.10 -10.36 3.95
CA SER A 25 -5.52 -11.29 4.94
C SER A 25 -4.97 -12.56 4.28
N MET A 26 -5.58 -13.03 3.20
CA MET A 26 -5.09 -14.18 2.43
C MET A 26 -3.73 -13.88 1.81
N VAL A 27 -3.55 -12.69 1.23
CA VAL A 27 -2.27 -12.24 0.67
C VAL A 27 -1.22 -12.11 1.77
N ILE A 28 -1.58 -11.58 2.95
CA ILE A 28 -0.65 -11.48 4.10
C ILE A 28 -0.17 -12.88 4.51
N ARG A 29 -1.09 -13.81 4.71
CA ARG A 29 -0.75 -15.20 5.11
C ARG A 29 0.11 -15.91 4.07
N LEU A 30 -0.15 -15.66 2.79
CA LEU A 30 0.65 -16.20 1.70
C LEU A 30 2.08 -15.61 1.74
N CYS A 31 2.21 -14.28 1.79
CA CYS A 31 3.50 -13.60 1.83
C CYS A 31 4.34 -14.02 3.05
N GLU A 32 3.75 -13.96 4.25
CA GLU A 32 4.46 -14.22 5.50
C GLU A 32 4.68 -15.70 5.76
N GLY A 33 3.67 -16.53 5.50
CA GLY A 33 3.70 -17.95 5.81
C GLY A 33 4.48 -18.81 4.82
N ARG A 34 4.50 -18.44 3.52
CA ARG A 34 5.17 -19.24 2.50
C ARG A 34 6.45 -18.60 1.97
N PHE A 35 6.46 -17.27 1.83
CA PHE A 35 7.57 -16.57 1.18
C PHE A 35 8.46 -15.77 2.15
N GLY A 36 8.12 -15.70 3.43
CA GLY A 36 8.92 -15.01 4.45
C GLY A 36 9.07 -13.50 4.21
N ILE A 37 8.13 -12.89 3.48
CA ILE A 37 8.09 -11.46 3.20
C ILE A 37 6.79 -10.85 3.72
N THR A 38 6.83 -9.58 4.09
CA THR A 38 5.64 -8.84 4.47
C THR A 38 4.84 -8.41 3.23
N ARG A 39 3.55 -8.10 3.41
CA ARG A 39 2.72 -7.51 2.35
C ARG A 39 3.30 -6.20 1.79
N ARG A 40 4.04 -5.42 2.60
CA ARG A 40 4.71 -4.19 2.12
C ARG A 40 5.89 -4.52 1.22
N GLU A 41 6.70 -5.50 1.60
CA GLU A 41 7.80 -6.00 0.77
C GLU A 41 7.29 -6.52 -0.55
N TRP A 42 6.23 -7.32 -0.54
CA TRP A 42 5.56 -7.79 -1.75
C TRP A 42 5.16 -6.63 -2.67
N ARG A 43 4.54 -5.56 -2.12
CA ARG A 43 4.13 -4.40 -2.92
C ARG A 43 5.31 -3.74 -3.61
N LEU A 44 6.46 -3.58 -2.94
CA LEU A 44 7.67 -3.01 -3.55
C LEU A 44 8.24 -3.92 -4.64
N ILE A 45 8.28 -5.23 -4.40
CA ILE A 45 8.70 -6.23 -5.40
C ILE A 45 7.82 -6.15 -6.64
N ALA A 46 6.50 -6.15 -6.47
CA ALA A 46 5.55 -6.08 -7.58
C ALA A 46 5.67 -4.77 -8.40
N VAL A 47 5.92 -3.64 -7.74
CA VAL A 47 6.17 -2.37 -8.43
C VAL A 47 7.47 -2.43 -9.23
N LEU A 48 8.55 -2.95 -8.65
CA LEU A 48 9.83 -3.09 -9.36
C LEU A 48 9.74 -4.08 -10.52
N ALA A 49 9.02 -5.18 -10.36
CA ALA A 49 8.79 -6.14 -11.46
C ALA A 49 8.03 -5.52 -12.64
N SER A 50 7.04 -4.66 -12.36
CA SER A 50 6.20 -4.05 -13.41
C SER A 50 6.83 -2.83 -14.07
N ARG A 51 7.71 -2.10 -13.39
CA ARG A 51 8.24 -0.80 -13.83
C ARG A 51 9.75 -0.76 -14.04
N GLY A 52 10.45 -1.84 -13.68
CA GLY A 52 11.91 -1.89 -13.72
C GLY A 52 12.56 -1.12 -12.58
N GLU A 53 13.78 -0.66 -12.80
CA GLU A 53 14.59 0.05 -11.81
C GLU A 53 14.03 1.43 -11.48
N LEU A 54 13.89 1.75 -10.20
CA LEU A 54 13.33 3.00 -9.70
C LEU A 54 14.19 3.60 -8.58
N GLY A 55 14.22 4.92 -8.49
CA GLY A 55 14.69 5.62 -7.30
C GLY A 55 13.77 5.40 -6.10
N SER A 56 14.29 5.49 -4.88
CA SER A 56 13.52 5.23 -3.65
C SER A 56 12.26 6.10 -3.51
N SER A 57 12.30 7.36 -3.96
CA SER A 57 11.13 8.25 -3.93
C SER A 57 10.06 7.84 -4.92
N GLN A 58 10.43 7.46 -6.14
CA GLN A 58 9.52 6.95 -7.17
C GLN A 58 8.89 5.63 -6.73
N LEU A 59 9.69 4.74 -6.14
CA LEU A 59 9.18 3.47 -5.61
C LEU A 59 8.16 3.69 -4.48
N ALA A 60 8.40 4.65 -3.58
CA ALA A 60 7.44 5.02 -2.53
C ALA A 60 6.13 5.55 -3.10
N GLU A 61 6.21 6.41 -4.10
CA GLU A 61 5.06 7.01 -4.78
C GLU A 61 4.22 5.93 -5.48
N HIS A 62 4.83 5.11 -6.33
CA HIS A 62 4.12 4.03 -7.03
C HIS A 62 3.55 2.96 -6.09
N ALA A 63 4.23 2.68 -4.98
CA ALA A 63 3.74 1.75 -3.97
C ALA A 63 2.68 2.37 -3.04
N GLN A 64 2.38 3.67 -3.16
CA GLN A 64 1.47 4.40 -2.26
C GLN A 64 1.86 4.23 -0.78
N LEU A 65 3.16 4.32 -0.50
CA LEU A 65 3.73 4.21 0.84
C LEU A 65 4.46 5.49 1.23
N ASP A 66 4.50 5.78 2.54
CA ASP A 66 5.32 6.90 3.01
C ASP A 66 6.83 6.60 2.88
N ARG A 67 7.62 7.66 2.67
CA ARG A 67 9.06 7.54 2.40
C ARG A 67 9.84 6.84 3.52
N ALA A 68 9.50 7.12 4.79
CA ALA A 68 10.22 6.54 5.93
C ALA A 68 10.00 5.02 6.02
N ARG A 69 8.74 4.58 5.85
CA ARG A 69 8.40 3.16 5.83
C ARG A 69 8.98 2.46 4.61
N THR A 70 8.96 3.13 3.45
CA THR A 70 9.56 2.58 2.22
C THR A 70 11.06 2.37 2.40
N SER A 71 11.78 3.33 2.97
CA SER A 71 13.22 3.20 3.23
C SER A 71 13.53 1.99 4.12
N LYS A 72 12.76 1.80 5.21
CA LYS A 72 12.92 0.63 6.09
C LYS A 72 12.63 -0.69 5.36
N THR A 73 11.58 -0.71 4.53
CA THR A 73 11.20 -1.89 3.76
C THR A 73 12.24 -2.23 2.69
N ILE A 74 12.83 -1.22 2.04
CA ILE A 74 13.94 -1.40 1.10
C ILE A 74 15.15 -2.01 1.82
N GLY A 75 15.51 -1.53 3.01
CA GLY A 75 16.59 -2.10 3.81
C GLY A 75 16.40 -3.60 4.03
N SER A 76 15.21 -4.01 4.48
CA SER A 76 14.86 -5.41 4.67
C SER A 76 14.93 -6.24 3.39
N LEU A 77 14.48 -5.71 2.26
CA LEU A 77 14.55 -6.40 0.95
C LEU A 77 16.00 -6.58 0.47
N VAL A 78 16.87 -5.59 0.73
CA VAL A 78 18.30 -5.70 0.42
C VAL A 78 18.99 -6.74 1.32
N GLU A 79 18.67 -6.77 2.62
CA GLU A 79 19.16 -7.79 3.54
C GLU A 79 18.73 -9.20 3.12
N LYS A 80 17.50 -9.35 2.63
CA LYS A 80 16.98 -10.61 2.07
C LYS A 80 17.53 -10.92 0.67
N ARG A 81 18.34 -10.05 0.08
CA ARG A 81 18.88 -10.17 -1.27
C ARG A 81 17.83 -10.29 -2.39
N LEU A 82 16.65 -9.72 -2.16
CA LEU A 82 15.56 -9.69 -3.15
C LEU A 82 15.60 -8.42 -4.01
N VAL A 83 16.22 -7.36 -3.49
CA VAL A 83 16.42 -6.08 -4.18
C VAL A 83 17.90 -5.70 -4.07
N SER A 84 18.44 -5.16 -5.13
CA SER A 84 19.79 -4.60 -5.17
C SER A 84 19.76 -3.08 -5.37
N ARG A 85 20.85 -2.43 -4.97
CA ARG A 85 21.09 -1.02 -5.25
C ARG A 85 22.02 -0.94 -6.45
N VAL A 86 21.54 -0.34 -7.53
CA VAL A 86 22.27 -0.21 -8.80
C VAL A 86 22.67 1.25 -8.98
N ALA A 87 23.93 1.51 -9.24
CA ALA A 87 24.37 2.85 -9.62
C ALA A 87 23.90 3.14 -11.04
N ARG A 88 23.24 4.28 -11.26
CA ARG A 88 22.81 4.67 -12.61
C ARG A 88 24.01 4.86 -13.52
N ALA A 89 23.96 4.28 -14.71
CA ALA A 89 25.00 4.51 -15.73
C ALA A 89 25.10 6.02 -16.03
N GLY A 90 26.30 6.59 -15.84
CA GLY A 90 26.58 8.01 -16.07
C GLY A 90 26.33 8.96 -14.88
N ASP A 91 25.63 8.54 -13.82
CA ASP A 91 25.47 9.33 -12.60
C ASP A 91 25.55 8.47 -11.34
N ARG A 92 26.74 8.33 -10.78
CA ARG A 92 26.99 7.56 -9.55
C ARG A 92 26.31 8.12 -8.29
N ARG A 93 25.71 9.32 -8.36
CA ARG A 93 25.00 9.94 -7.25
C ARG A 93 23.55 9.45 -7.17
N GLN A 94 22.99 8.93 -8.27
CA GLN A 94 21.65 8.37 -8.30
C GLN A 94 21.71 6.84 -8.09
N VAL A 95 21.19 6.41 -6.96
CA VAL A 95 21.02 4.99 -6.64
C VAL A 95 19.62 4.55 -7.06
N LEU A 96 19.55 3.61 -7.98
CA LEU A 96 18.34 2.92 -8.38
C LEU A 96 18.20 1.62 -7.59
N LEU A 97 16.98 1.15 -7.48
CA LEU A 97 16.60 -0.12 -6.86
C LEU A 97 16.07 -1.02 -7.96
N GLY A 98 16.60 -2.23 -8.05
CA GLY A 98 16.15 -3.24 -9.00
C GLY A 98 15.96 -4.58 -8.31
N LEU A 99 15.15 -5.47 -8.89
CA LEU A 99 15.07 -6.84 -8.41
C LEU A 99 16.38 -7.58 -8.69
N THR A 100 16.76 -8.45 -7.78
CA THR A 100 17.78 -9.47 -8.04
C THR A 100 17.14 -10.66 -8.79
N GLU A 101 17.95 -11.61 -9.25
CA GLU A 101 17.43 -12.87 -9.79
C GLU A 101 16.50 -13.58 -8.79
N SER A 102 16.89 -13.61 -7.50
CA SER A 102 16.05 -14.19 -6.44
C SER A 102 14.77 -13.40 -6.21
N GLY A 103 14.83 -12.06 -6.33
CA GLY A 103 13.65 -11.20 -6.24
C GLY A 103 12.68 -11.41 -7.39
N GLN A 104 13.22 -11.58 -8.61
CA GLN A 104 12.45 -11.87 -9.81
C GLN A 104 11.80 -13.27 -9.72
N ALA A 105 12.56 -14.29 -9.32
CA ALA A 105 12.03 -15.64 -9.14
C ALA A 105 10.91 -15.68 -8.07
N LEU A 106 11.09 -14.97 -6.95
CA LEU A 106 10.04 -14.85 -5.93
C LEU A 106 8.78 -14.17 -6.50
N TYR A 107 8.94 -13.10 -7.29
CA TYR A 107 7.81 -12.46 -7.94
C TYR A 107 7.06 -13.41 -8.88
N GLU A 108 7.77 -14.14 -9.72
CA GLU A 108 7.19 -15.09 -10.67
C GLU A 108 6.43 -16.23 -9.99
N GLU A 109 6.89 -16.67 -8.82
CA GLU A 109 6.17 -17.70 -8.04
C GLU A 109 4.97 -17.12 -7.29
N LEU A 110 5.09 -15.93 -6.69
CA LEU A 110 4.06 -15.35 -5.83
C LEU A 110 2.94 -14.66 -6.63
N PHE A 111 3.27 -13.99 -7.74
CA PHE A 111 2.30 -13.20 -8.51
C PHE A 111 1.09 -14.01 -9.00
N PRO A 112 1.25 -15.23 -9.56
CA PRO A 112 0.11 -16.06 -9.96
C PRO A 112 -0.81 -16.43 -8.80
N LEU A 113 -0.24 -16.65 -7.61
CA LEU A 113 -1.02 -16.99 -6.41
C LEU A 113 -1.85 -15.81 -5.91
N VAL A 114 -1.26 -14.61 -5.92
CA VAL A 114 -1.99 -13.37 -5.59
C VAL A 114 -3.07 -13.07 -6.63
N THR A 115 -2.78 -13.27 -7.90
CA THR A 115 -3.73 -13.12 -9.00
C THR A 115 -4.92 -14.09 -8.85
N LYS A 116 -4.65 -15.33 -8.44
CA LYS A 116 -5.72 -16.31 -8.17
C LYS A 116 -6.64 -15.83 -7.03
N ILE A 117 -6.08 -15.36 -5.91
CA ILE A 117 -6.88 -14.78 -4.81
C ILE A 117 -7.75 -13.63 -5.31
N ASN A 118 -7.20 -12.76 -6.16
CA ASN A 118 -7.96 -11.65 -6.73
C ASN A 118 -9.07 -12.15 -7.67
N ALA A 119 -8.79 -13.14 -8.51
CA ALA A 119 -9.78 -13.73 -9.41
C ALA A 119 -10.95 -14.36 -8.62
N GLU A 120 -10.67 -15.16 -7.60
CA GLU A 120 -11.68 -15.75 -6.74
C GLU A 120 -12.54 -14.67 -6.03
N LEU A 121 -11.95 -13.55 -5.62
CA LEU A 121 -12.72 -12.44 -5.06
C LEU A 121 -13.66 -11.82 -6.11
N MET A 122 -13.19 -11.71 -7.35
CA MET A 122 -13.95 -11.11 -8.45
C MET A 122 -15.05 -12.01 -9.01
N GLU A 123 -15.07 -13.32 -8.69
CA GLU A 123 -16.15 -14.25 -9.05
C GLU A 123 -17.53 -13.85 -8.47
N ALA A 124 -17.54 -12.96 -7.46
CA ALA A 124 -18.77 -12.38 -6.94
C ALA A 124 -19.49 -11.42 -7.91
N LEU A 125 -18.84 -11.05 -9.01
CA LEU A 125 -19.31 -10.11 -10.03
C LEU A 125 -19.34 -10.80 -11.39
N ASP A 126 -20.32 -10.44 -12.21
CA ASP A 126 -20.25 -10.79 -13.63
C ASP A 126 -19.25 -9.91 -14.38
N GLN A 127 -19.02 -10.20 -15.65
CA GLN A 127 -18.03 -9.49 -16.46
C GLN A 127 -18.38 -8.01 -16.66
N GLU A 128 -19.67 -7.68 -16.76
CA GLU A 128 -20.12 -6.30 -16.95
C GLU A 128 -19.93 -5.50 -15.66
N ASP A 129 -20.32 -6.05 -14.52
CA ASP A 129 -20.15 -5.43 -13.20
C ASP A 129 -18.67 -5.29 -12.81
N ALA A 130 -17.82 -6.27 -13.17
CA ALA A 130 -16.38 -6.17 -12.97
C ALA A 130 -15.78 -5.01 -13.77
N ALA A 131 -16.12 -4.86 -15.05
CA ALA A 131 -15.66 -3.74 -15.86
C ALA A 131 -16.19 -2.37 -15.37
N ARG A 132 -17.44 -2.33 -14.90
CA ARG A 132 -18.01 -1.13 -14.27
C ARG A 132 -17.29 -0.76 -12.97
N LEU A 133 -16.95 -1.76 -12.14
CA LEU A 133 -16.21 -1.56 -10.89
C LEU A 133 -14.84 -0.94 -11.18
N ASP A 134 -14.10 -1.42 -12.16
CA ASP A 134 -12.80 -0.85 -12.56
C ASP A 134 -12.94 0.62 -12.93
N GLY A 135 -13.92 0.96 -13.76
CA GLY A 135 -14.19 2.36 -14.12
C GLY A 135 -14.62 3.23 -12.94
N PHE A 136 -15.34 2.69 -11.95
CA PHE A 136 -15.69 3.43 -10.74
C PHE A 136 -14.46 3.64 -9.83
N LEU A 137 -13.60 2.64 -9.69
CA LEU A 137 -12.38 2.74 -8.90
C LEU A 137 -11.44 3.80 -9.48
N ASP A 138 -11.25 3.85 -10.80
CA ASP A 138 -10.44 4.87 -11.47
C ASP A 138 -10.96 6.28 -11.22
N ARG A 139 -12.28 6.47 -11.35
CA ARG A 139 -12.93 7.77 -11.09
C ARG A 139 -12.82 8.20 -9.64
N LEU A 140 -12.97 7.26 -8.71
CA LEU A 140 -12.81 7.51 -7.26
C LEU A 140 -11.36 7.83 -6.91
N GLN A 141 -10.40 7.13 -7.49
CA GLN A 141 -8.98 7.39 -7.31
C GLN A 141 -8.62 8.81 -7.79
N ALA A 142 -9.00 9.16 -9.01
CA ALA A 142 -8.76 10.50 -9.56
C ALA A 142 -9.41 11.61 -8.72
N GLN A 143 -10.61 11.36 -8.18
CA GLN A 143 -11.25 12.31 -7.28
C GLN A 143 -10.52 12.44 -5.95
N ALA A 144 -10.07 11.34 -5.35
CA ALA A 144 -9.29 11.37 -4.11
C ALA A 144 -7.99 12.16 -4.26
N GLU A 145 -7.29 12.00 -5.38
CA GLU A 145 -6.07 12.75 -5.70
C GLU A 145 -6.34 14.26 -5.80
N ARG A 146 -7.41 14.65 -6.51
CA ARG A 146 -7.85 16.07 -6.56
C ARG A 146 -8.19 16.63 -5.19
N MET A 147 -8.86 15.85 -4.35
CA MET A 147 -9.18 16.26 -2.98
C MET A 147 -7.93 16.49 -2.13
N VAL A 148 -6.94 15.59 -2.22
CA VAL A 148 -5.67 15.73 -1.48
C VAL A 148 -4.91 16.99 -1.91
N GLN A 149 -4.89 17.31 -3.22
CA GLN A 149 -4.23 18.51 -3.73
C GLN A 149 -4.88 19.82 -3.24
N LYS A 150 -6.21 19.81 -3.05
CA LYS A 150 -6.97 20.99 -2.62
C LYS A 150 -7.19 21.10 -1.12
N ALA A 151 -6.94 20.02 -0.38
CA ALA A 151 -7.25 19.95 1.04
C ALA A 151 -6.28 20.80 1.88
N VAL A 152 -6.84 21.76 2.61
CA VAL A 152 -6.14 22.50 3.68
C VAL A 152 -6.38 21.76 4.99
N LEU A 153 -5.64 20.67 5.19
CA LEU A 153 -5.74 19.84 6.39
C LEU A 153 -4.46 19.93 7.23
N PRO A 154 -4.55 19.79 8.56
CA PRO A 154 -3.38 19.69 9.40
C PRO A 154 -2.48 18.55 8.95
N LYS A 155 -1.16 18.75 9.05
CA LYS A 155 -0.21 17.64 8.80
C LYS A 155 -0.48 16.52 9.80
N ALA A 156 -0.54 15.29 9.30
CA ALA A 156 -0.69 14.11 10.15
C ALA A 156 0.51 14.03 11.13
N ASP A 157 0.24 14.14 12.42
CA ASP A 157 1.25 13.91 13.46
C ASP A 157 1.50 12.39 13.58
N ARG A 158 2.55 11.95 12.92
CA ARG A 158 2.96 10.53 12.90
C ARG A 158 3.75 10.12 14.16
N GLY A 159 4.15 11.08 15.01
CA GLY A 159 4.88 10.84 16.26
C GLY A 159 4.00 10.29 17.39
N ARG A 160 2.70 10.57 17.38
CA ARG A 160 1.79 10.19 18.46
C ARG A 160 1.37 8.71 18.55
N ARG A 161 1.78 7.86 17.62
CA ARG A 161 1.41 6.42 17.66
C ARG A 161 2.22 5.58 18.67
N GLY A 162 3.09 6.19 19.48
CA GLY A 162 3.93 5.48 20.47
C GLY A 162 3.78 5.92 21.92
N ALA A 163 3.04 7.01 22.21
CA ALA A 163 2.83 7.47 23.58
C ALA A 163 1.35 7.32 23.96
N GLY A 164 0.97 6.16 24.46
CA GLY A 164 -0.28 5.94 25.17
C GLY A 164 -0.24 6.73 26.49
N GLY A 165 -0.88 7.88 26.54
CA GLY A 165 -1.05 8.69 27.73
C GLY A 165 -2.16 9.70 27.48
N ILE A 166 -3.41 9.28 27.70
CA ILE A 166 -4.54 10.21 27.85
C ILE A 166 -4.35 10.85 29.21
N SER A 167 -3.83 12.07 29.26
CA SER A 167 -3.92 12.90 30.49
C SER A 167 -5.37 13.41 30.59
N PRO A 168 -6.05 13.21 31.73
CA PRO A 168 -7.37 13.76 31.92
C PRO A 168 -7.31 15.30 32.02
N PRO A 169 -8.37 16.02 31.65
CA PRO A 169 -8.41 17.47 31.74
C PRO A 169 -8.35 17.89 33.21
N SER A 170 -7.43 18.79 33.54
CA SER A 170 -7.32 19.40 34.85
C SER A 170 -8.60 20.16 35.15
N SER A 171 -9.37 19.69 36.16
CA SER A 171 -10.47 20.41 36.78
C SER A 171 -9.91 21.66 37.46
N ARG A 172 -10.16 22.83 36.91
CA ARG A 172 -10.11 24.07 37.68
C ARG A 172 -11.42 24.17 38.42
N SER A 173 -11.37 24.06 39.74
CA SER A 173 -12.45 24.49 40.65
C SER A 173 -12.25 25.93 41.08
N PRO A 174 -13.32 26.63 41.47
CA PRO A 174 -13.48 28.08 41.56
C PRO A 174 -12.67 28.76 42.66
#